data_44a66e60b7eec32e6cfebd2519251d8c
#
_entry.id   44a66e60b7eec32e6cfebd2519251d8c
#
_cell.length_a   1.000
_cell.length_b   1.000
_cell.length_c   1.000
_cell.angle_alpha   90.00
_cell.angle_beta   90.00
_cell.angle_gamma   90.00
#
_symmetry.space_group_name_H-M   'P 1'
#
loop_
_entity.id
_entity.type
_entity.pdbx_description
1 polymer ?
#
loop_
_entity_poly.entity_id
_entity_poly.type
_entity_poly.pdbx_seq_one_letter_code
_entity_poly.pdbx_strand_id
1 'polypeptide(L)'
;MNMKLYRSIRQVVLCGLALLALTSCEKYIPTDQDSLGEDVVYSITDFQPVLGRNTFYNSIVNVGQNTSQPLSFKIVNVRDVDGQPATLFNDKFPVKIWKGAYTGFEKSIEEIESKRKTEYRPLLEILEKSGNINFWGESGSSGFIKTQPDSGYVFDIELNNTGGRRYLRNFRLKPLRERPYEPSIIDPITGLSPVPYTYVSQLSGNMRTDRTNSAMFYSDIRVYFNKLESESKGSKTLTISFLDSLNNTIDPKKFSSTDWEKLVHGFKHRFENNKVVYDVAYPIPLTAMATEYTDVTGNNAFMQFKFRRKGDFGIVEDNYFGLEFAIFEEGDWEIQFRFPNESPKFD
;
A
#
# COMPACT_ATOMS: atom_id res chain seq x y z
N MET A 1 4.94 -69.04 67.60
CA MET A 1 5.11 -67.61 67.25
C MET A 1 4.31 -67.35 65.98
N ASN A 2 3.35 -66.45 66.07
CA ASN A 2 2.11 -66.37 65.28
C ASN A 2 2.26 -66.16 63.77
N MET A 3 1.84 -67.17 63.03
CA MET A 3 1.69 -67.09 61.54
C MET A 3 0.72 -65.98 61.06
N LYS A 4 -0.21 -65.54 61.92
CA LYS A 4 -1.11 -64.39 61.65
C LYS A 4 -0.39 -63.04 61.64
N LEU A 5 0.62 -62.90 62.53
CA LEU A 5 1.41 -61.66 62.60
C LEU A 5 2.28 -61.49 61.35
N TYR A 6 2.82 -62.59 60.83
CA TYR A 6 3.65 -62.56 59.61
C TYR A 6 2.84 -62.23 58.33
N ARG A 7 1.59 -62.70 58.30
CA ARG A 7 0.65 -62.36 57.18
C ARG A 7 0.23 -60.90 57.20
N SER A 8 0.00 -60.34 58.38
CA SER A 8 -0.39 -58.92 58.52
C SER A 8 0.76 -58.00 58.18
N ILE A 9 1.98 -58.30 58.60
CA ILE A 9 3.18 -57.50 58.23
C ILE A 9 3.45 -57.55 56.69
N ARG A 10 3.28 -58.72 56.08
CA ARG A 10 3.45 -58.86 54.60
C ARG A 10 2.42 -58.13 53.83
N GLN A 11 1.18 -58.00 54.29
CA GLN A 11 0.11 -57.19 53.66
C GLN A 11 0.39 -55.71 53.81
N VAL A 12 0.86 -55.21 54.94
CA VAL A 12 1.21 -53.82 55.17
C VAL A 12 2.41 -53.38 54.30
N VAL A 13 3.41 -54.30 54.20
CA VAL A 13 4.58 -54.03 53.35
C VAL A 13 4.19 -54.01 51.85
N LEU A 14 3.31 -54.90 51.39
CA LEU A 14 2.81 -54.91 50.02
C LEU A 14 1.94 -53.69 49.74
N CYS A 15 1.09 -53.23 50.63
CA CYS A 15 0.32 -51.98 50.48
C CYS A 15 1.22 -50.74 50.48
N GLY A 16 2.28 -50.73 51.34
CA GLY A 16 3.26 -49.66 51.37
C GLY A 16 4.07 -49.55 50.05
N LEU A 17 4.48 -50.69 49.48
CA LEU A 17 5.15 -50.73 48.17
C LEU A 17 4.22 -50.34 47.02
N ALA A 18 2.95 -50.66 47.04
CA ALA A 18 1.95 -50.26 46.06
C ALA A 18 1.65 -48.76 46.12
N LEU A 19 1.62 -48.14 47.29
CA LEU A 19 1.46 -46.71 47.49
C LEU A 19 2.67 -45.93 47.02
N LEU A 20 3.89 -46.43 47.17
CA LEU A 20 5.14 -45.80 46.65
C LEU A 20 5.24 -45.89 45.13
N ALA A 21 4.64 -46.91 44.51
CA ALA A 21 4.59 -47.00 43.05
C ALA A 21 3.61 -46.01 42.41
N LEU A 22 2.62 -45.51 43.15
CA LEU A 22 1.65 -44.53 42.62
C LEU A 22 2.17 -43.08 42.63
N THR A 23 3.21 -42.76 43.39
CA THR A 23 3.81 -41.39 43.42
C THR A 23 4.92 -41.20 42.40
N SER A 24 5.28 -42.23 41.63
CA SER A 24 6.39 -42.18 40.67
C SER A 24 5.97 -41.70 39.26
N CYS A 25 4.67 -41.49 38.99
CA CYS A 25 4.20 -41.17 37.64
C CYS A 25 4.15 -39.68 37.29
N GLU A 26 4.21 -38.78 38.27
CA GLU A 26 4.15 -37.32 37.94
C GLU A 26 5.42 -36.81 37.28
N LYS A 27 6.53 -37.49 37.42
CA LYS A 27 7.83 -37.06 36.86
C LYS A 27 7.99 -37.40 35.36
N TYR A 28 7.07 -38.13 34.76
CA TYR A 28 7.08 -38.57 33.36
C TYR A 28 5.86 -38.11 32.57
N ILE A 29 5.06 -37.19 33.08
CA ILE A 29 4.08 -36.49 32.26
C ILE A 29 4.92 -35.56 31.41
N PRO A 30 4.95 -35.71 30.08
CA PRO A 30 5.61 -34.75 29.22
C PRO A 30 5.01 -33.38 29.54
N THR A 31 5.85 -32.39 29.82
CA THR A 31 5.40 -30.98 29.82
C THR A 31 4.62 -30.77 28.57
N ASP A 32 3.46 -30.11 28.66
CA ASP A 32 2.65 -29.75 27.49
C ASP A 32 3.57 -29.20 26.43
N GLN A 33 3.82 -29.99 25.39
CA GLN A 33 4.63 -29.56 24.27
C GLN A 33 3.76 -28.74 23.36
N ASP A 34 4.26 -27.58 22.93
CA ASP A 34 3.61 -26.82 21.90
C ASP A 34 3.37 -27.69 20.67
N SER A 35 2.20 -27.57 20.10
CA SER A 35 1.83 -28.27 18.87
C SER A 35 2.06 -27.34 17.66
N LEU A 36 2.46 -27.93 16.53
CA LEU A 36 2.58 -27.26 15.24
C LEU A 36 1.73 -28.04 14.22
N GLY A 37 0.43 -27.74 14.22
CA GLY A 37 -0.56 -28.41 13.39
C GLY A 37 -0.44 -28.08 11.90
N GLU A 38 -1.19 -28.80 11.08
CA GLU A 38 -1.27 -28.55 9.63
C GLU A 38 -2.25 -27.43 9.25
N ASP A 39 -2.95 -26.90 10.22
CA ASP A 39 -4.03 -25.93 10.08
C ASP A 39 -3.56 -24.46 9.99
N VAL A 40 -2.26 -24.20 9.97
CA VAL A 40 -1.73 -22.89 9.62
C VAL A 40 -1.71 -22.74 8.10
N VAL A 41 -2.52 -21.82 7.59
CA VAL A 41 -2.67 -21.58 6.16
C VAL A 41 -2.61 -20.09 5.81
N TYR A 42 -2.16 -19.80 4.60
CA TYR A 42 -2.21 -18.47 4.01
C TYR A 42 -3.44 -18.35 3.11
N SER A 43 -4.17 -17.25 3.22
CA SER A 43 -5.31 -16.94 2.34
C SER A 43 -4.88 -16.55 0.93
N ILE A 44 -3.61 -16.15 0.77
CA ILE A 44 -3.01 -15.74 -0.50
C ILE A 44 -1.73 -16.56 -0.68
N THR A 45 -1.55 -17.13 -1.87
CA THR A 45 -0.35 -17.88 -2.28
C THR A 45 0.33 -17.31 -3.53
N ASP A 46 -0.37 -16.43 -4.26
CA ASP A 46 0.15 -15.68 -5.39
C ASP A 46 0.20 -14.18 -5.05
N PHE A 47 1.39 -13.61 -4.97
CA PHE A 47 1.65 -12.22 -4.64
C PHE A 47 1.99 -11.43 -5.90
N GLN A 48 1.27 -10.36 -6.17
CA GLN A 48 1.44 -9.51 -7.34
C GLN A 48 1.68 -8.04 -6.93
N PRO A 49 2.81 -7.74 -6.27
CA PRO A 49 3.13 -6.36 -5.94
C PRO A 49 3.44 -5.56 -7.22
N VAL A 50 3.07 -4.29 -7.22
CA VAL A 50 3.50 -3.36 -8.27
C VAL A 50 4.85 -2.77 -7.86
N LEU A 51 5.82 -2.80 -8.76
CA LEU A 51 7.13 -2.20 -8.52
C LEU A 51 7.04 -0.69 -8.32
N GLY A 52 8.02 -0.12 -7.61
CA GLY A 52 8.08 1.33 -7.34
C GLY A 52 7.15 1.81 -6.23
N ARG A 53 6.40 0.92 -5.57
CA ARG A 53 5.56 1.25 -4.41
C ARG A 53 5.53 0.14 -3.36
N ASN A 54 5.31 0.53 -2.10
CA ASN A 54 5.18 -0.43 -1.02
C ASN A 54 3.85 -1.17 -1.13
N THR A 55 3.90 -2.50 -1.01
CA THR A 55 2.70 -3.34 -0.97
C THR A 55 2.72 -4.18 0.30
N PHE A 56 1.65 -4.08 1.11
CA PHE A 56 1.53 -4.76 2.40
C PHE A 56 0.39 -5.78 2.34
N TYR A 57 0.73 -7.04 2.53
CA TYR A 57 -0.22 -8.13 2.63
C TYR A 57 -0.45 -8.46 4.10
N ASN A 58 -1.46 -7.84 4.68
CA ASN A 58 -1.81 -7.96 6.09
C ASN A 58 -2.94 -8.96 6.30
N SER A 59 -2.99 -9.56 7.51
CA SER A 59 -4.06 -10.49 7.92
C SER A 59 -4.26 -11.67 6.96
N ILE A 60 -3.18 -12.17 6.37
CA ILE A 60 -3.20 -13.25 5.38
C ILE A 60 -2.96 -14.63 5.98
N VAL A 61 -2.59 -14.71 7.26
CA VAL A 61 -2.31 -15.95 7.97
C VAL A 61 -3.52 -16.33 8.81
N ASN A 62 -4.02 -17.53 8.62
CA ASN A 62 -4.98 -18.15 9.50
C ASN A 62 -4.26 -19.22 10.32
N VAL A 63 -4.19 -19.02 11.63
CA VAL A 63 -3.64 -19.99 12.58
C VAL A 63 -4.81 -20.79 13.14
N GLY A 64 -4.86 -22.07 12.80
CA GLY A 64 -5.90 -22.96 13.29
C GLY A 64 -5.78 -23.28 14.78
N GLN A 65 -6.68 -24.12 15.27
CA GLN A 65 -6.78 -24.46 16.70
C GLN A 65 -5.73 -25.47 17.19
N ASN A 66 -5.08 -26.19 16.24
CA ASN A 66 -4.11 -27.24 16.56
C ASN A 66 -2.67 -26.74 16.58
N THR A 67 -2.47 -25.43 16.65
CA THR A 67 -1.14 -24.81 16.63
C THR A 67 -0.98 -23.86 17.81
N SER A 68 0.03 -24.13 18.65
CA SER A 68 0.38 -23.29 19.80
C SER A 68 1.10 -22.01 19.38
N GLN A 69 0.82 -20.94 20.08
CA GLN A 69 1.51 -19.66 19.99
C GLN A 69 2.65 -19.56 21.04
N PRO A 70 3.72 -18.77 20.80
CA PRO A 70 3.94 -17.90 19.64
C PRO A 70 4.53 -18.62 18.44
N LEU A 71 4.19 -18.14 17.25
CA LEU A 71 4.79 -18.59 16.00
C LEU A 71 5.89 -17.63 15.52
N SER A 72 6.83 -18.18 14.76
CA SER A 72 7.86 -17.42 14.06
C SER A 72 7.86 -17.82 12.58
N PHE A 73 7.89 -16.83 11.72
CA PHE A 73 7.82 -16.98 10.27
C PHE A 73 9.09 -16.46 9.59
N LYS A 74 9.57 -17.18 8.59
CA LYS A 74 10.75 -16.78 7.81
C LYS A 74 10.58 -17.17 6.35
N ILE A 75 10.85 -16.25 5.42
CA ILE A 75 10.98 -16.57 3.99
C ILE A 75 12.29 -17.33 3.79
N VAL A 76 12.21 -18.42 3.05
CA VAL A 76 13.37 -19.25 2.69
C VAL A 76 13.27 -19.68 1.24
N ASN A 77 14.41 -20.04 0.65
CA ASN A 77 14.46 -20.71 -0.64
C ASN A 77 13.82 -19.90 -1.77
N VAL A 78 14.13 -18.59 -1.84
CA VAL A 78 13.67 -17.73 -2.94
C VAL A 78 14.43 -18.10 -4.21
N ARG A 79 13.70 -18.46 -5.26
CA ARG A 79 14.23 -18.97 -6.52
C ARG A 79 13.36 -18.49 -7.69
N ASP A 80 13.89 -18.50 -8.88
CA ASP A 80 13.07 -18.35 -10.08
C ASP A 80 12.30 -19.65 -10.40
N VAL A 81 11.49 -19.62 -11.43
CA VAL A 81 10.65 -20.78 -11.83
C VAL A 81 11.49 -21.97 -12.34
N ASP A 82 12.73 -21.71 -12.78
CA ASP A 82 13.67 -22.75 -13.23
C ASP A 82 14.48 -23.34 -12.05
N GLY A 83 14.19 -22.86 -10.81
CA GLY A 83 14.81 -23.33 -9.59
C GLY A 83 16.15 -22.68 -9.26
N GLN A 84 16.59 -21.65 -10.00
CA GLN A 84 17.83 -20.94 -9.70
C GLN A 84 17.63 -19.98 -8.54
N PRO A 85 18.57 -19.90 -7.58
CA PRO A 85 18.46 -19.01 -6.45
C PRO A 85 18.37 -17.54 -6.88
N ALA A 86 17.37 -16.83 -6.37
CA ALA A 86 17.16 -15.41 -6.62
C ALA A 86 17.84 -14.58 -5.51
N THR A 87 19.16 -14.42 -5.62
CA THR A 87 20.01 -13.80 -4.58
C THR A 87 19.66 -12.34 -4.30
N LEU A 88 19.08 -11.64 -5.26
CA LEU A 88 18.58 -10.26 -5.11
C LEU A 88 17.71 -10.05 -3.87
N PHE A 89 16.91 -11.05 -3.50
CA PHE A 89 16.03 -10.96 -2.33
C PHE A 89 16.75 -11.11 -0.98
N ASN A 90 18.04 -11.41 -0.99
CA ASN A 90 18.89 -11.39 0.20
C ASN A 90 19.50 -9.99 0.46
N ASP A 91 19.52 -9.13 -0.55
CA ASP A 91 20.05 -7.79 -0.45
C ASP A 91 19.08 -6.88 0.33
N LYS A 92 19.66 -5.90 1.03
CA LYS A 92 18.90 -4.91 1.77
C LYS A 92 19.00 -3.55 1.12
N PHE A 93 17.87 -2.90 1.00
CA PHE A 93 17.72 -1.60 0.36
C PHE A 93 17.26 -0.54 1.38
N PRO A 94 17.63 0.72 1.19
CA PRO A 94 17.17 1.80 2.06
C PRO A 94 15.68 2.03 1.85
N VAL A 95 14.88 1.79 2.87
CA VAL A 95 13.42 1.93 2.85
C VAL A 95 13.03 3.02 3.83
N LYS A 96 12.18 3.94 3.39
CA LYS A 96 11.63 4.99 4.23
C LYS A 96 10.41 4.47 5.01
N ILE A 97 10.52 4.41 6.33
CA ILE A 97 9.45 3.92 7.21
C ILE A 97 9.00 4.99 8.20
N TRP A 98 7.78 4.87 8.69
CA TRP A 98 7.25 5.74 9.73
C TRP A 98 7.78 5.32 11.11
N LYS A 99 8.33 6.27 11.88
CA LYS A 99 8.68 6.13 13.31
C LYS A 99 7.70 6.83 14.23
N GLY A 100 6.88 7.73 13.68
CA GLY A 100 5.78 8.42 14.36
C GLY A 100 4.52 8.39 13.49
N ALA A 101 3.35 8.54 14.11
CA ALA A 101 2.09 8.52 13.40
C ALA A 101 1.95 9.75 12.48
N TYR A 102 1.59 9.52 11.22
CA TYR A 102 1.07 10.55 10.33
C TYR A 102 -0.39 10.82 10.69
N THR A 103 -0.80 12.07 10.69
CA THR A 103 -2.13 12.48 11.14
C THR A 103 -2.94 13.24 10.08
N GLY A 104 -2.29 13.73 9.02
CA GLY A 104 -2.89 14.62 8.03
C GLY A 104 -2.94 16.09 8.47
N PHE A 105 -2.43 16.41 9.67
CA PHE A 105 -2.38 17.78 10.21
C PHE A 105 -0.97 18.38 10.24
N GLU A 106 0.01 17.67 9.69
CA GLU A 106 1.39 18.14 9.56
C GLU A 106 1.42 19.42 8.72
N LYS A 107 2.16 20.43 9.19
CA LYS A 107 2.16 21.79 8.61
C LYS A 107 3.37 22.09 7.74
N SER A 108 4.29 21.15 7.61
CA SER A 108 5.45 21.30 6.74
C SER A 108 6.03 19.95 6.31
N ILE A 109 6.81 19.95 5.23
CA ILE A 109 7.56 18.77 4.77
C ILE A 109 8.53 18.32 5.87
N GLU A 110 9.18 19.24 6.56
CA GLU A 110 10.13 18.95 7.65
C GLU A 110 9.44 18.21 8.80
N GLU A 111 8.19 18.56 9.12
CA GLU A 111 7.39 17.87 10.13
C GLU A 111 7.08 16.44 9.69
N ILE A 112 6.66 16.23 8.43
CA ILE A 112 6.42 14.90 7.84
C ILE A 112 7.71 14.07 7.90
N GLU A 113 8.82 14.60 7.39
CA GLU A 113 10.09 13.88 7.31
C GLU A 113 10.67 13.60 8.72
N SER A 114 10.39 14.46 9.71
CA SER A 114 10.78 14.20 11.10
C SER A 114 10.11 12.95 11.68
N LYS A 115 8.97 12.52 11.15
CA LYS A 115 8.24 11.31 11.56
C LYS A 115 8.67 10.06 10.78
N ARG A 116 9.60 10.18 9.87
CA ARG A 116 10.14 9.09 9.05
C ARG A 116 11.59 8.78 9.42
N LYS A 117 12.03 7.57 9.08
CA LYS A 117 13.44 7.18 9.13
C LYS A 117 13.73 6.22 7.98
N THR A 118 14.99 6.14 7.60
CA THR A 118 15.46 5.14 6.63
C THR A 118 15.96 3.91 7.37
N GLU A 119 15.49 2.73 6.98
CA GLU A 119 15.99 1.43 7.43
C GLU A 119 16.40 0.59 6.22
N TYR A 120 17.37 -0.30 6.41
CA TYR A 120 17.77 -1.25 5.37
C TYR A 120 16.98 -2.54 5.51
N ARG A 121 16.12 -2.85 4.55
CA ARG A 121 15.22 -4.00 4.53
C ARG A 121 15.34 -4.81 3.25
N PRO A 122 15.09 -6.14 3.28
CA PRO A 122 15.03 -6.92 2.06
C PRO A 122 13.79 -6.51 1.25
N LEU A 123 13.86 -6.67 -0.07
CA LEU A 123 12.77 -6.32 -0.98
C LEU A 123 11.46 -7.06 -0.66
N LEU A 124 11.57 -8.37 -0.40
CA LEU A 124 10.47 -9.22 0.07
C LEU A 124 10.73 -9.57 1.53
N GLU A 125 9.90 -9.08 2.42
CA GLU A 125 10.02 -9.25 3.86
C GLU A 125 8.80 -9.98 4.44
N ILE A 126 9.03 -10.88 5.37
CA ILE A 126 7.98 -11.44 6.21
C ILE A 126 8.15 -10.92 7.64
N LEU A 127 7.07 -10.48 8.25
CA LEU A 127 7.08 -10.07 9.63
C LEU A 127 7.10 -11.31 10.53
N GLU A 128 8.20 -11.50 11.24
CA GLU A 128 8.51 -12.73 12.00
C GLU A 128 7.38 -13.21 12.91
N LYS A 129 6.66 -12.31 13.56
CA LYS A 129 5.63 -12.68 14.55
C LYS A 129 4.23 -12.82 13.99
N SER A 130 3.91 -12.10 12.91
CA SER A 130 2.56 -12.09 12.31
C SER A 130 2.44 -12.91 11.03
N GLY A 131 3.56 -13.20 10.37
CA GLY A 131 3.56 -13.83 9.05
C GLY A 131 3.07 -12.91 7.92
N ASN A 132 2.78 -11.63 8.19
CA ASN A 132 2.43 -10.67 7.15
C ASN A 132 3.60 -10.47 6.19
N ILE A 133 3.31 -10.23 4.92
CA ILE A 133 4.33 -10.08 3.89
C ILE A 133 4.33 -8.64 3.38
N ASN A 134 5.50 -8.03 3.36
CA ASN A 134 5.75 -6.71 2.82
C ASN A 134 6.62 -6.83 1.57
N PHE A 135 6.23 -6.11 0.53
CA PHE A 135 7.06 -5.87 -0.63
C PHE A 135 7.39 -4.38 -0.68
N TRP A 136 8.70 -4.07 -0.62
CA TRP A 136 9.18 -2.70 -0.53
C TRP A 136 9.51 -2.14 -1.91
N GLY A 137 8.97 -0.96 -2.24
CA GLY A 137 9.07 -0.36 -3.56
C GLY A 137 10.40 0.33 -3.88
N GLU A 138 11.19 0.67 -2.87
CA GLU A 138 12.38 1.54 -2.97
C GLU A 138 13.50 1.00 -3.89
N SER A 139 13.53 -0.29 -4.14
CA SER A 139 14.58 -0.96 -4.91
C SER A 139 14.09 -1.57 -6.21
N GLY A 140 12.79 -1.43 -6.48
CA GLY A 140 12.15 -2.18 -7.54
C GLY A 140 12.15 -1.42 -8.86
N SER A 141 13.08 -1.75 -9.77
CA SER A 141 12.86 -1.45 -11.17
C SER A 141 12.75 -2.75 -11.97
N SER A 142 11.90 -2.74 -12.99
CA SER A 142 11.75 -3.85 -13.94
C SER A 142 13.04 -4.19 -14.69
N GLY A 143 14.08 -3.37 -14.54
CA GLY A 143 15.42 -3.68 -15.05
C GLY A 143 16.16 -4.77 -14.28
N PHE A 144 15.80 -5.00 -13.00
CA PHE A 144 16.46 -5.98 -12.13
C PHE A 144 15.54 -7.10 -11.66
N ILE A 145 14.24 -6.87 -11.66
CA ILE A 145 13.24 -7.80 -11.15
C ILE A 145 12.40 -8.32 -12.32
N LYS A 146 12.27 -9.65 -12.42
CA LYS A 146 11.37 -10.27 -13.42
C LYS A 146 9.93 -9.87 -13.12
N THR A 147 9.29 -9.20 -14.07
CA THR A 147 7.90 -8.77 -13.99
C THR A 147 7.03 -9.52 -14.97
N GLN A 148 5.72 -9.52 -14.75
CA GLN A 148 4.78 -10.07 -15.73
C GLN A 148 5.05 -9.47 -17.14
N PRO A 149 4.96 -10.27 -18.23
CA PRO A 149 4.40 -11.63 -18.30
C PRO A 149 5.39 -12.75 -17.91
N ASP A 150 6.57 -12.46 -17.39
CA ASP A 150 7.49 -13.47 -16.87
C ASP A 150 6.84 -14.24 -15.71
N SER A 151 7.23 -15.49 -15.52
CA SER A 151 6.68 -16.37 -14.49
C SER A 151 7.05 -15.95 -13.05
N GLY A 152 7.96 -14.99 -12.89
CA GLY A 152 8.37 -14.43 -11.60
C GLY A 152 9.23 -15.37 -10.76
N TYR A 153 8.89 -15.47 -9.48
CA TYR A 153 9.69 -16.19 -8.47
C TYR A 153 8.80 -17.10 -7.63
N VAL A 154 9.46 -18.09 -7.02
CA VAL A 154 8.84 -19.02 -6.05
C VAL A 154 9.64 -18.95 -4.75
N PHE A 155 8.93 -18.99 -3.62
CA PHE A 155 9.56 -19.02 -2.29
C PHE A 155 8.79 -19.95 -1.36
N ASP A 156 9.45 -20.33 -0.28
CA ASP A 156 8.86 -21.14 0.78
C ASP A 156 8.85 -20.33 2.09
N ILE A 157 7.94 -20.67 2.99
CA ILE A 157 7.86 -20.06 4.33
C ILE A 157 8.17 -21.13 5.36
N GLU A 158 9.19 -20.87 6.17
CA GLU A 158 9.49 -21.65 7.36
C GLU A 158 8.65 -21.12 8.52
N LEU A 159 7.98 -22.04 9.19
CA LEU A 159 7.13 -21.82 10.35
C LEU A 159 7.72 -22.55 11.53
N ASN A 160 7.94 -21.87 12.65
CA ASN A 160 8.53 -22.45 13.85
C ASN A 160 7.74 -22.06 15.11
N ASN A 161 7.70 -22.98 16.05
CA ASN A 161 7.44 -22.75 17.48
C ASN A 161 8.30 -23.69 18.31
N THR A 162 8.11 -23.77 19.62
CA THR A 162 8.85 -24.70 20.51
C THR A 162 8.51 -26.14 20.23
N GLY A 163 7.35 -26.46 19.63
CA GLY A 163 6.95 -27.82 19.25
C GLY A 163 7.59 -28.34 17.96
N GLY A 164 8.20 -27.45 17.15
CA GLY A 164 8.85 -27.91 15.94
C GLY A 164 8.97 -26.89 14.82
N ARG A 165 9.27 -27.41 13.63
CA ARG A 165 9.47 -26.66 12.39
C ARG A 165 8.66 -27.28 11.25
N ARG A 166 8.02 -26.42 10.45
CA ARG A 166 7.27 -26.81 9.26
C ARG A 166 7.56 -25.87 8.10
N TYR A 167 7.42 -26.35 6.88
CA TYR A 167 7.58 -25.55 5.66
C TYR A 167 6.28 -25.50 4.87
N LEU A 168 5.81 -24.29 4.62
CA LEU A 168 4.76 -24.01 3.65
C LEU A 168 5.46 -23.68 2.32
N ARG A 169 5.11 -24.41 1.24
CA ARG A 169 5.92 -24.40 0.03
C ARG A 169 5.18 -23.79 -1.16
N ASN A 170 5.99 -23.33 -2.14
CA ASN A 170 5.55 -22.93 -3.47
C ASN A 170 4.64 -21.69 -3.49
N PHE A 171 4.90 -20.72 -2.62
CA PHE A 171 4.35 -19.39 -2.79
C PHE A 171 4.92 -18.72 -4.02
N ARG A 172 4.11 -17.99 -4.77
CA ARG A 172 4.50 -17.34 -6.00
C ARG A 172 4.58 -15.83 -5.83
N LEU A 173 5.64 -15.23 -6.33
CA LEU A 173 5.82 -13.79 -6.42
C LEU A 173 5.90 -13.40 -7.88
N LYS A 174 4.89 -12.69 -8.38
CA LYS A 174 4.73 -12.26 -9.78
C LYS A 174 4.62 -10.74 -9.85
N PRO A 175 5.72 -10.01 -9.70
CA PRO A 175 5.68 -8.55 -9.69
C PRO A 175 5.09 -7.98 -10.98
N LEU A 176 4.33 -6.91 -10.84
CA LEU A 176 3.83 -6.11 -11.94
C LEU A 176 4.80 -4.96 -12.21
N ARG A 177 4.82 -4.43 -13.43
CA ARG A 177 5.67 -3.30 -13.81
C ARG A 177 5.34 -2.05 -13.01
N GLU A 178 6.29 -1.12 -12.99
CA GLU A 178 6.14 0.17 -12.32
C GLU A 178 4.95 0.93 -12.89
N ARG A 179 4.16 1.49 -11.99
CA ARG A 179 3.08 2.43 -12.30
C ARG A 179 3.27 3.62 -11.37
N PRO A 180 3.94 4.67 -11.85
CA PRO A 180 4.37 5.78 -11.00
C PRO A 180 3.21 6.60 -10.43
N TYR A 181 2.02 6.50 -11.03
CA TYR A 181 0.79 7.18 -10.59
C TYR A 181 -0.46 6.31 -10.82
N GLU A 182 -1.54 6.68 -10.16
CA GLU A 182 -2.89 6.17 -10.38
C GLU A 182 -3.89 7.35 -10.53
N PRO A 183 -4.94 7.23 -11.32
CA PRO A 183 -5.26 6.11 -12.19
C PRO A 183 -4.25 6.02 -13.35
N SER A 184 -3.60 4.87 -13.47
CA SER A 184 -2.59 4.66 -14.50
C SER A 184 -3.24 4.13 -15.78
N ILE A 185 -2.79 4.70 -16.89
CA ILE A 185 -3.11 4.26 -18.25
C ILE A 185 -2.16 3.16 -18.74
N ILE A 186 -1.12 2.85 -17.96
CA ILE A 186 -0.11 1.86 -18.29
C ILE A 186 -0.63 0.47 -17.91
N ASP A 187 -0.69 -0.43 -18.87
CA ASP A 187 -0.99 -1.84 -18.60
C ASP A 187 0.14 -2.44 -17.75
N PRO A 188 -0.18 -3.01 -16.57
CA PRO A 188 0.86 -3.47 -15.62
C PRO A 188 1.63 -4.71 -16.09
N ILE A 189 1.15 -5.39 -17.13
CA ILE A 189 1.78 -6.60 -17.68
C ILE A 189 2.63 -6.24 -18.90
N THR A 190 2.04 -5.54 -19.86
CA THR A 190 2.71 -5.21 -21.13
C THR A 190 3.56 -3.96 -21.04
N GLY A 191 3.26 -3.05 -20.11
CA GLY A 191 3.89 -1.73 -20.01
C GLY A 191 3.42 -0.74 -21.09
N LEU A 192 2.43 -1.11 -21.91
CA LEU A 192 1.91 -0.27 -22.98
C LEU A 192 0.77 0.62 -22.46
N SER A 193 0.61 1.75 -23.10
CA SER A 193 -0.48 2.69 -22.85
C SER A 193 -1.24 2.96 -24.16
N PRO A 194 -2.56 2.67 -24.21
CA PRO A 194 -3.35 2.92 -25.41
C PRO A 194 -3.61 4.41 -25.66
N VAL A 195 -3.64 5.21 -24.61
CA VAL A 195 -3.84 6.68 -24.65
C VAL A 195 -2.98 7.36 -23.61
N PRO A 196 -2.58 8.63 -23.78
CA PRO A 196 -1.70 9.33 -22.84
C PRO A 196 -2.44 10.03 -21.70
N TYR A 197 -3.74 9.77 -21.50
CA TYR A 197 -4.58 10.48 -20.53
C TYR A 197 -5.59 9.57 -19.86
N THR A 198 -6.04 9.98 -18.70
CA THR A 198 -7.21 9.46 -18.00
C THR A 198 -8.32 10.52 -17.94
N TYR A 199 -9.36 10.28 -17.14
CA TYR A 199 -10.48 11.20 -16.95
C TYR A 199 -10.63 11.56 -15.49
N VAL A 200 -11.39 12.62 -15.20
CA VAL A 200 -11.78 13.01 -13.85
C VAL A 200 -12.64 11.93 -13.19
N SER A 201 -12.58 11.82 -11.87
CA SER A 201 -13.36 10.84 -11.10
C SER A 201 -14.71 11.39 -10.64
N GLN A 202 -14.86 12.72 -10.61
CA GLN A 202 -16.10 13.38 -10.22
C GLN A 202 -16.43 14.53 -11.17
N LEU A 203 -17.72 14.76 -11.41
CA LEU A 203 -18.23 15.84 -12.24
C LEU A 203 -19.63 16.26 -11.79
N SER A 204 -19.84 17.55 -11.58
CA SER A 204 -21.15 18.13 -11.31
C SER A 204 -22.06 18.06 -12.55
N GLY A 205 -23.32 17.68 -12.37
CA GLY A 205 -24.32 17.66 -13.43
C GLY A 205 -24.69 19.06 -13.98
N ASN A 206 -24.28 20.13 -13.26
CA ASN A 206 -24.50 21.51 -13.69
C ASN A 206 -23.41 22.06 -14.62
N MET A 207 -22.31 21.33 -14.81
CA MET A 207 -21.23 21.74 -15.68
C MET A 207 -21.73 21.91 -17.13
N ARG A 208 -21.40 23.05 -17.73
CA ARG A 208 -21.77 23.39 -19.12
C ARG A 208 -20.53 23.84 -19.88
N THR A 209 -20.57 23.65 -21.17
CA THR A 209 -19.54 24.15 -22.10
C THR A 209 -19.76 25.64 -22.38
N ASP A 210 -18.67 26.36 -22.67
CA ASP A 210 -18.66 27.82 -22.81
C ASP A 210 -19.35 28.32 -24.09
N ARG A 211 -19.22 27.62 -25.22
CA ARG A 211 -19.74 28.06 -26.53
C ARG A 211 -21.15 27.53 -26.81
N THR A 212 -21.33 26.23 -26.59
CA THR A 212 -22.60 25.58 -26.99
C THR A 212 -23.58 25.45 -25.80
N ASN A 213 -23.19 25.80 -24.58
CA ASN A 213 -23.96 25.63 -23.36
C ASN A 213 -24.47 24.19 -23.17
N SER A 214 -23.77 23.21 -23.73
CA SER A 214 -24.10 21.80 -23.62
C SER A 214 -23.66 21.23 -22.26
N ALA A 215 -24.27 20.15 -21.80
CA ALA A 215 -23.81 19.44 -20.62
C ALA A 215 -22.40 18.88 -20.85
N MET A 216 -21.53 19.03 -19.86
CA MET A 216 -20.20 18.39 -19.87
C MET A 216 -20.28 16.98 -19.32
N PHE A 217 -19.46 16.11 -19.86
CA PHE A 217 -19.30 14.72 -19.45
C PHE A 217 -17.86 14.45 -18.97
N TYR A 218 -17.63 13.36 -18.28
CA TYR A 218 -16.30 12.94 -17.82
C TYR A 218 -15.28 12.91 -18.96
N SER A 219 -15.70 12.46 -20.15
CA SER A 219 -14.86 12.39 -21.36
C SER A 219 -14.42 13.75 -21.92
N ASP A 220 -15.05 14.84 -21.50
CA ASP A 220 -14.71 16.19 -21.92
C ASP A 220 -13.56 16.80 -21.10
N ILE A 221 -13.10 16.10 -20.07
CA ILE A 221 -11.98 16.52 -19.22
C ILE A 221 -10.92 15.42 -19.19
N ARG A 222 -9.86 15.62 -19.96
CA ARG A 222 -8.72 14.71 -20.01
C ARG A 222 -7.67 15.10 -18.97
N VAL A 223 -7.14 14.13 -18.26
CA VAL A 223 -6.13 14.34 -17.22
C VAL A 223 -4.83 13.67 -17.62
N TYR A 224 -3.76 14.43 -17.62
CA TYR A 224 -2.40 13.99 -17.93
C TYR A 224 -1.54 14.08 -16.69
N PHE A 225 -0.75 13.05 -16.43
CA PHE A 225 0.29 13.04 -15.42
C PHE A 225 1.65 13.16 -16.11
N ASN A 226 2.29 14.30 -15.94
CA ASN A 226 3.57 14.59 -16.55
C ASN A 226 4.65 14.69 -15.49
N LYS A 227 5.67 13.84 -15.56
CA LYS A 227 6.86 14.01 -14.75
C LYS A 227 7.73 15.09 -15.40
N LEU A 228 8.03 16.12 -14.64
CA LEU A 228 8.84 17.25 -15.10
C LEU A 228 10.32 16.99 -14.86
N GLU A 229 11.17 17.60 -15.67
CA GLU A 229 12.59 17.69 -15.35
C GLU A 229 12.77 18.65 -14.17
N SER A 230 13.48 18.20 -13.13
CA SER A 230 13.67 18.98 -11.92
C SER A 230 14.64 20.14 -12.18
N GLU A 231 14.22 21.37 -11.93
CA GLU A 231 15.06 22.56 -12.04
C GLU A 231 16.18 22.59 -10.99
N SER A 232 15.96 21.92 -9.85
CA SER A 232 16.94 21.81 -8.78
C SER A 232 17.01 20.40 -8.21
N LYS A 233 18.21 19.99 -7.76
CA LYS A 233 18.41 18.68 -7.15
C LYS A 233 17.59 18.55 -5.87
N GLY A 234 16.68 17.54 -5.85
CA GLY A 234 15.83 17.24 -4.70
C GLY A 234 14.54 18.05 -4.62
N SER A 235 14.19 18.80 -5.68
CA SER A 235 12.87 19.41 -5.80
C SER A 235 11.78 18.35 -5.80
N LYS A 236 10.66 18.65 -5.11
CA LYS A 236 9.48 17.78 -5.00
C LYS A 236 8.25 18.66 -5.03
N THR A 237 7.74 18.88 -6.24
CA THR A 237 6.59 19.74 -6.45
C THR A 237 5.44 19.02 -7.13
N LEU A 238 4.23 19.48 -6.84
CA LEU A 238 3.03 19.11 -7.57
C LEU A 238 2.45 20.36 -8.22
N THR A 239 2.47 20.40 -9.54
CA THR A 239 1.90 21.47 -10.35
C THR A 239 0.53 21.07 -10.86
N ILE A 240 -0.41 21.99 -10.83
CA ILE A 240 -1.77 21.81 -11.37
C ILE A 240 -1.97 22.85 -12.46
N SER A 241 -2.40 22.42 -13.64
CA SER A 241 -2.67 23.28 -14.78
C SER A 241 -3.94 22.91 -15.52
N PHE A 242 -4.50 23.89 -16.22
CA PHE A 242 -5.73 23.74 -17.01
C PHE A 242 -5.49 24.30 -18.42
N LEU A 243 -5.89 23.54 -19.43
CA LEU A 243 -5.76 23.93 -20.84
C LEU A 243 -7.12 23.88 -21.55
N ASP A 244 -7.35 24.88 -22.38
CA ASP A 244 -8.47 24.92 -23.31
C ASP A 244 -8.24 24.02 -24.54
N SER A 245 -9.18 24.04 -25.49
CA SER A 245 -9.13 23.24 -26.73
C SER A 245 -7.98 23.65 -27.68
N LEU A 246 -7.45 24.86 -27.52
CA LEU A 246 -6.35 25.41 -28.29
C LEU A 246 -4.99 25.29 -27.59
N ASN A 247 -4.96 24.61 -26.42
CA ASN A 247 -3.80 24.49 -25.54
C ASN A 247 -3.37 25.79 -24.86
N ASN A 248 -4.24 26.79 -24.79
CA ASN A 248 -3.97 27.97 -23.95
C ASN A 248 -4.25 27.64 -22.50
N THR A 249 -3.48 28.23 -21.61
CA THR A 249 -3.69 28.07 -20.17
C THR A 249 -4.95 28.78 -19.71
N ILE A 250 -5.77 28.10 -18.90
CA ILE A 250 -6.89 28.68 -18.19
C ILE A 250 -6.39 29.10 -16.81
N ASP A 251 -6.64 30.37 -16.43
CA ASP A 251 -6.27 30.86 -15.09
C ASP A 251 -6.97 30.04 -14.00
N PRO A 252 -6.23 29.41 -13.09
CA PRO A 252 -6.81 28.63 -11.96
C PRO A 252 -7.79 29.45 -11.11
N LYS A 253 -7.63 30.77 -11.02
CA LYS A 253 -8.50 31.66 -10.25
C LYS A 253 -9.94 31.67 -10.76
N LYS A 254 -10.20 31.22 -12.01
CA LYS A 254 -11.55 31.00 -12.51
C LYS A 254 -12.34 29.95 -11.70
N PHE A 255 -11.64 29.02 -11.08
CA PHE A 255 -12.23 28.06 -10.12
C PHE A 255 -12.38 28.72 -8.75
N SER A 256 -13.17 29.77 -8.69
CA SER A 256 -13.25 30.80 -7.64
C SER A 256 -13.69 30.30 -6.26
N SER A 257 -14.28 29.11 -6.19
CA SER A 257 -14.75 28.48 -4.94
C SER A 257 -13.87 27.31 -4.49
N THR A 258 -12.72 27.11 -5.15
CA THR A 258 -11.74 26.08 -4.78
C THR A 258 -10.94 26.52 -3.56
N ASP A 259 -10.85 25.65 -2.56
CA ASP A 259 -9.95 25.83 -1.42
C ASP A 259 -8.54 25.36 -1.83
N TRP A 260 -7.74 26.29 -2.32
CA TRP A 260 -6.40 26.00 -2.82
C TRP A 260 -5.42 25.63 -1.69
N GLU A 261 -5.66 26.05 -0.45
CA GLU A 261 -4.83 25.67 0.69
C GLU A 261 -5.00 24.20 1.08
N LYS A 262 -6.22 23.69 0.86
CA LYS A 262 -6.62 22.33 1.24
C LYS A 262 -6.82 21.38 0.06
N LEU A 263 -6.36 21.75 -1.12
CA LEU A 263 -6.58 20.96 -2.31
C LEU A 263 -5.80 19.64 -2.30
N VAL A 264 -4.58 19.67 -1.75
CA VAL A 264 -3.69 18.52 -1.54
C VAL A 264 -2.92 18.71 -0.25
N HIS A 265 -2.40 17.64 0.36
CA HIS A 265 -1.46 17.79 1.47
C HIS A 265 -0.10 18.29 0.93
N GLY A 266 -0.09 19.56 0.57
CA GLY A 266 1.04 20.31 0.03
C GLY A 266 1.22 21.64 0.74
N PHE A 267 2.39 22.23 0.59
CA PHE A 267 2.80 23.40 1.32
C PHE A 267 3.21 24.52 0.36
N LYS A 268 3.16 25.78 0.86
CA LYS A 268 3.64 26.96 0.12
C LYS A 268 3.04 27.05 -1.28
N HIS A 269 1.73 26.83 -1.42
CA HIS A 269 1.09 26.93 -2.72
C HIS A 269 1.29 28.32 -3.34
N ARG A 270 1.53 28.35 -4.62
CA ARG A 270 1.79 29.59 -5.36
C ARG A 270 1.20 29.53 -6.75
N PHE A 271 0.71 30.68 -7.21
CA PHE A 271 0.18 30.85 -8.56
C PHE A 271 1.28 31.40 -9.45
N GLU A 272 1.73 30.61 -10.40
CA GLU A 272 2.81 30.95 -11.32
C GLU A 272 2.41 30.58 -12.76
N ASN A 273 2.48 31.53 -13.70
CA ASN A 273 2.23 31.28 -15.12
C ASN A 273 0.89 30.55 -15.40
N ASN A 274 -0.20 30.98 -14.77
CA ASN A 274 -1.52 30.33 -14.81
C ASN A 274 -1.51 28.85 -14.36
N LYS A 275 -0.62 28.49 -13.45
CA LYS A 275 -0.56 27.19 -12.78
C LYS A 275 -0.57 27.39 -11.27
N VAL A 276 -0.88 26.33 -10.54
CA VAL A 276 -0.72 26.28 -9.07
C VAL A 276 0.34 25.25 -8.73
N VAL A 277 1.32 25.64 -7.94
CA VAL A 277 2.45 24.79 -7.56
C VAL A 277 2.45 24.60 -6.06
N TYR A 278 2.61 23.37 -5.61
CA TYR A 278 2.74 22.97 -4.21
C TYR A 278 4.09 22.32 -3.98
N ASP A 279 4.72 22.60 -2.84
CA ASP A 279 5.80 21.75 -2.33
C ASP A 279 5.16 20.53 -1.66
N VAL A 280 5.59 19.32 -1.99
CA VAL A 280 4.94 18.09 -1.53
C VAL A 280 5.92 17.05 -0.98
N ALA A 281 5.43 16.14 -0.16
CA ALA A 281 6.14 14.93 0.23
C ALA A 281 5.53 13.71 -0.45
N TYR A 282 6.35 12.71 -0.74
CA TYR A 282 5.92 11.47 -1.43
C TYR A 282 5.94 10.25 -0.52
N PRO A 283 5.13 9.21 -0.87
CA PRO A 283 4.13 9.16 -1.93
C PRO A 283 2.94 10.09 -1.67
N ILE A 284 2.09 10.30 -2.68
CA ILE A 284 0.81 11.01 -2.54
C ILE A 284 -0.31 9.99 -2.81
N PRO A 285 -1.21 9.68 -1.84
CA PRO A 285 -1.17 10.12 -0.45
C PRO A 285 0.00 9.47 0.33
N LEU A 286 0.37 10.08 1.45
CA LEU A 286 1.53 9.66 2.26
C LEU A 286 1.36 8.29 2.91
N THR A 287 0.13 7.93 3.27
CA THR A 287 -0.26 6.64 3.84
C THR A 287 -1.71 6.33 3.44
N ALA A 288 -2.09 5.06 3.51
CA ALA A 288 -3.49 4.64 3.34
C ALA A 288 -4.32 4.99 4.60
N MET A 289 -4.60 6.27 4.77
CA MET A 289 -5.37 6.82 5.90
C MET A 289 -6.32 7.91 5.40
N ALA A 290 -7.60 7.84 5.80
CA ALA A 290 -8.56 8.87 5.47
C ALA A 290 -8.21 10.19 6.18
N THR A 291 -8.06 11.25 5.39
CA THR A 291 -7.75 12.63 5.82
C THR A 291 -8.60 13.60 5.01
N GLU A 292 -8.48 14.90 5.25
CA GLU A 292 -9.13 15.92 4.42
C GLU A 292 -8.57 15.99 2.97
N TYR A 293 -7.43 15.34 2.70
CA TYR A 293 -6.75 15.33 1.39
C TYR A 293 -6.92 14.01 0.62
N THR A 294 -7.71 13.08 1.15
CA THR A 294 -7.85 11.74 0.57
C THR A 294 -9.31 11.40 0.30
N ASP A 295 -9.54 10.33 -0.44
CA ASP A 295 -10.84 9.67 -0.51
C ASP A 295 -11.23 9.09 0.87
N VAL A 296 -12.45 8.59 0.98
CA VAL A 296 -12.99 8.02 2.22
C VAL A 296 -12.27 6.76 2.68
N THR A 297 -11.55 6.10 1.79
CA THR A 297 -10.74 4.90 2.11
C THR A 297 -9.32 5.25 2.53
N GLY A 298 -8.86 6.45 2.20
CA GLY A 298 -7.48 6.90 2.41
C GLY A 298 -6.48 6.36 1.39
N ASN A 299 -6.92 5.59 0.40
CA ASN A 299 -6.03 4.96 -0.57
C ASN A 299 -5.58 5.91 -1.68
N ASN A 300 -6.42 6.89 -2.02
CA ASN A 300 -6.12 7.89 -3.04
C ASN A 300 -6.19 9.29 -2.45
N ALA A 301 -5.32 10.17 -2.90
CA ALA A 301 -5.51 11.60 -2.71
C ALA A 301 -6.72 12.06 -3.53
N PHE A 302 -7.40 13.08 -3.04
CA PHE A 302 -8.58 13.62 -3.69
C PHE A 302 -8.47 15.12 -3.81
N MET A 303 -8.65 15.65 -5.03
CA MET A 303 -8.73 17.09 -5.29
C MET A 303 -10.04 17.43 -5.99
N GLN A 304 -10.59 18.61 -5.69
CA GLN A 304 -11.83 19.07 -6.30
C GLN A 304 -11.75 20.56 -6.63
N PHE A 305 -12.03 20.91 -7.88
CA PHE A 305 -12.05 22.28 -8.38
C PHE A 305 -13.48 22.77 -8.44
N LYS A 306 -13.74 23.92 -7.86
CA LYS A 306 -15.10 24.46 -7.67
C LYS A 306 -15.21 25.89 -8.19
N PHE A 307 -16.36 26.19 -8.79
CA PHE A 307 -16.73 27.56 -9.16
C PHE A 307 -18.24 27.73 -9.16
N ARG A 308 -18.68 28.97 -9.10
CA ARG A 308 -20.10 29.33 -9.17
C ARG A 308 -20.35 30.12 -10.43
N ARG A 309 -21.47 29.83 -11.09
CA ARG A 309 -21.97 30.60 -12.22
C ARG A 309 -23.47 30.83 -12.08
N LYS A 310 -24.01 31.79 -12.82
CA LYS A 310 -25.45 31.91 -13.01
C LYS A 310 -25.92 30.93 -14.07
N GLY A 311 -26.87 30.08 -13.73
CA GLY A 311 -27.55 29.19 -14.66
C GLY A 311 -28.55 29.93 -15.54
N ASP A 312 -29.19 29.20 -16.47
CA ASP A 312 -30.09 29.76 -17.48
C ASP A 312 -31.31 30.49 -16.87
N PHE A 313 -31.68 30.18 -15.65
CA PHE A 313 -32.80 30.84 -14.93
C PHE A 313 -32.31 31.88 -13.93
N GLY A 314 -31.05 32.33 -14.00
CA GLY A 314 -30.49 33.30 -13.06
C GLY A 314 -30.18 32.75 -11.65
N ILE A 315 -30.38 31.46 -11.42
CA ILE A 315 -30.02 30.78 -10.18
C ILE A 315 -28.53 30.55 -10.15
N VAL A 316 -27.89 30.80 -9.00
CA VAL A 316 -26.46 30.49 -8.83
C VAL A 316 -26.32 28.98 -8.66
N GLU A 317 -25.51 28.38 -9.50
CA GLU A 317 -25.22 26.94 -9.54
C GLU A 317 -23.79 26.68 -9.07
N ASP A 318 -23.62 25.71 -8.19
CA ASP A 318 -22.30 25.19 -7.82
C ASP A 318 -21.85 24.19 -8.88
N ASN A 319 -20.65 24.40 -9.39
CA ASN A 319 -20.01 23.56 -10.40
C ASN A 319 -18.72 23.03 -9.86
N TYR A 320 -18.44 21.75 -10.13
CA TYR A 320 -17.19 21.13 -9.73
C TYR A 320 -16.81 19.94 -10.61
N PHE A 321 -15.54 19.67 -10.65
CA PHE A 321 -14.98 18.36 -11.05
C PHE A 321 -13.84 18.00 -10.13
N GLY A 322 -13.53 16.72 -10.05
CA GLY A 322 -12.53 16.20 -9.11
C GLY A 322 -11.79 15.00 -9.65
N LEU A 323 -10.66 14.71 -9.00
CA LEU A 323 -9.78 13.61 -9.32
C LEU A 323 -9.36 12.88 -8.04
N GLU A 324 -9.58 11.56 -8.02
CA GLU A 324 -8.92 10.66 -7.09
C GLU A 324 -7.63 10.17 -7.74
N PHE A 325 -6.50 10.29 -7.04
CA PHE A 325 -5.20 9.99 -7.61
C PHE A 325 -4.19 9.53 -6.56
N ALA A 326 -3.11 8.91 -7.04
CA ALA A 326 -1.92 8.65 -6.25
C ALA A 326 -0.66 8.90 -7.11
N ILE A 327 0.44 9.34 -6.49
CA ILE A 327 1.75 9.44 -7.12
C ILE A 327 2.77 8.78 -6.20
N PHE A 328 3.41 7.72 -6.68
CA PHE A 328 4.34 6.89 -5.91
C PHE A 328 5.79 7.28 -6.12
N GLU A 329 6.12 7.81 -7.30
CA GLU A 329 7.47 8.19 -7.68
C GLU A 329 7.77 9.63 -7.26
N GLU A 330 8.85 9.84 -6.52
CA GLU A 330 9.29 11.17 -6.09
C GLU A 330 9.77 12.02 -7.28
N GLY A 331 9.58 13.33 -7.19
CA GLY A 331 10.07 14.30 -8.18
C GLY A 331 9.12 15.47 -8.36
N ASP A 332 9.28 16.17 -9.47
CA ASP A 332 8.40 17.26 -9.89
C ASP A 332 7.36 16.72 -10.85
N TRP A 333 6.08 16.85 -10.48
CA TRP A 333 4.96 16.36 -11.26
C TRP A 333 4.00 17.47 -11.65
N GLU A 334 3.39 17.35 -12.83
CA GLU A 334 2.26 18.17 -13.25
C GLU A 334 1.05 17.29 -13.50
N ILE A 335 -0.08 17.61 -12.87
CA ILE A 335 -1.40 17.09 -13.22
C ILE A 335 -2.07 18.17 -14.08
N GLN A 336 -2.24 17.87 -15.36
CA GLN A 336 -2.78 18.78 -16.35
C GLN A 336 -4.19 18.36 -16.74
N PHE A 337 -5.16 19.24 -16.52
CA PHE A 337 -6.55 19.08 -16.95
C PHE A 337 -6.74 19.78 -18.28
N ARG A 338 -7.15 19.04 -19.29
CA ARG A 338 -7.37 19.57 -20.63
C ARG A 338 -8.82 19.41 -21.04
N PHE A 339 -9.38 20.47 -21.59
CA PHE A 339 -10.72 20.53 -22.17
C PHE A 339 -10.59 20.50 -23.71
N PRO A 340 -10.56 19.30 -24.35
CA PRO A 340 -10.18 19.17 -25.76
C PRO A 340 -11.21 19.72 -26.74
N ASN A 341 -12.47 19.82 -26.33
CA ASN A 341 -13.57 20.28 -27.18
C ASN A 341 -13.96 21.72 -26.86
N GLU A 342 -14.40 21.95 -25.64
CA GLU A 342 -14.84 23.26 -25.14
C GLU A 342 -14.46 23.39 -23.66
N SER A 343 -14.14 24.60 -23.25
CA SER A 343 -13.86 24.93 -21.86
C SER A 343 -15.15 24.94 -21.00
N PRO A 344 -15.04 24.85 -19.68
CA PRO A 344 -16.16 25.11 -18.79
C PRO A 344 -16.67 26.56 -18.94
N LYS A 345 -17.97 26.71 -18.89
CA LYS A 345 -18.61 28.00 -18.83
C LYS A 345 -18.52 28.54 -17.39
N PHE A 346 -17.76 29.58 -17.21
CA PHE A 346 -17.54 30.19 -15.88
C PHE A 346 -18.57 31.31 -15.54
N ASP A 347 -19.22 31.88 -16.56
CA ASP A 347 -20.13 33.05 -16.45
C ASP A 347 -21.59 32.65 -16.67
#